data_aa9acaaa32bd7db54cf201822035c8a6
#
_entry.id   aa9acaaa32bd7db54cf201822035c8a6
#
_cell.length_a   1.000
_cell.length_b   1.000
_cell.length_c   1.000
_cell.angle_alpha   90.00
_cell.angle_beta   90.00
_cell.angle_gamma   90.00
#
_symmetry.space_group_name_H-M   'P 1'
#
loop_
_entity.id
_entity.type
_entity.pdbx_description
1 polymer ?
#
loop_
_entity_poly.entity_id
_entity_poly.type
_entity_poly.pdbx_seq_one_letter_code
_entity_poly.pdbx_strand_id
1 'polypeptide(L)'
;MKIHRLTPALFTLVLGVFCLHNVAFAQFSNPFGPSKTVAQQRQEILKKNEDTLQALYKAQPKAKELIEKSEGYATFSNFGMKILIAGGGTGSGVVIQKDGAKPVYMNMAEVQAGLGLGIKSFQNIFVFQTKAALNDFVNSGWTFGGQVTAAAKYESNGDAYQDAVAVAPGVLMYQLTDSGLAAEITGKGTKYYKNTELNK
;
A
#
# COMPACT_ATOMS: atom_id res chain seq x y z
N MET A 1 -31.43 -63.06 -42.87
CA MET A 1 -30.33 -62.31 -43.50
C MET A 1 -30.91 -61.02 -44.08
N LYS A 2 -30.88 -59.95 -43.33
CA LYS A 2 -31.32 -58.62 -43.79
C LYS A 2 -30.27 -57.59 -43.32
N ILE A 3 -29.66 -57.00 -44.29
CA ILE A 3 -28.59 -55.95 -44.13
C ILE A 3 -29.33 -54.64 -44.00
N HIS A 4 -29.15 -53.96 -42.85
CA HIS A 4 -29.59 -52.57 -42.64
C HIS A 4 -28.47 -51.62 -42.97
N ARG A 5 -28.75 -50.72 -43.88
CA ARG A 5 -27.85 -49.63 -44.34
C ARG A 5 -27.74 -48.51 -43.29
N LEU A 6 -26.51 -48.08 -42.98
CA LEU A 6 -26.26 -46.91 -42.21
C LEU A 6 -26.51 -45.66 -43.06
N THR A 7 -27.25 -44.71 -42.50
CA THR A 7 -27.37 -43.34 -42.98
C THR A 7 -26.36 -42.45 -42.25
N PRO A 8 -25.63 -41.54 -42.89
CA PRO A 8 -24.73 -40.64 -42.23
C PRO A 8 -25.48 -39.46 -41.62
N ALA A 9 -25.28 -39.26 -40.32
CA ALA A 9 -25.79 -38.10 -39.59
C ALA A 9 -25.00 -36.84 -39.95
N LEU A 10 -25.75 -35.81 -40.25
CA LEU A 10 -25.34 -34.47 -40.61
C LEU A 10 -24.67 -33.78 -39.42
N PHE A 11 -23.39 -33.44 -39.57
CA PHE A 11 -22.62 -32.70 -38.56
C PHE A 11 -22.95 -31.21 -38.69
N THR A 12 -23.80 -30.69 -37.82
CA THR A 12 -24.13 -29.25 -37.74
C THR A 12 -23.01 -28.53 -36.98
N LEU A 13 -22.23 -27.75 -37.71
CA LEU A 13 -21.19 -26.88 -37.20
C LEU A 13 -21.84 -25.68 -36.49
N VAL A 14 -21.86 -25.71 -35.15
CA VAL A 14 -22.25 -24.55 -34.34
C VAL A 14 -21.04 -23.63 -34.22
N LEU A 15 -21.07 -22.52 -34.96
CA LEU A 15 -20.10 -21.43 -34.82
C LEU A 15 -20.40 -20.64 -33.53
N GLY A 16 -19.75 -21.03 -32.42
CA GLY A 16 -19.80 -20.28 -31.18
C GLY A 16 -19.00 -18.98 -31.31
N VAL A 17 -19.72 -17.87 -31.27
CA VAL A 17 -19.13 -16.53 -31.16
C VAL A 17 -18.43 -16.44 -29.82
N PHE A 18 -17.10 -16.53 -29.84
CA PHE A 18 -16.25 -16.28 -28.69
C PHE A 18 -16.26 -14.77 -28.43
N CYS A 19 -17.08 -14.29 -27.48
CA CYS A 19 -16.94 -12.98 -26.90
C CYS A 19 -15.57 -12.90 -26.20
N LEU A 20 -14.66 -12.20 -26.84
CA LEU A 20 -13.38 -11.80 -26.22
C LEU A 20 -13.65 -10.89 -25.02
N HIS A 21 -13.82 -11.48 -23.86
CA HIS A 21 -13.71 -10.73 -22.62
C HIS A 21 -12.25 -10.35 -22.48
N ASN A 22 -11.98 -9.04 -22.52
CA ASN A 22 -10.68 -8.47 -22.17
C ASN A 22 -10.37 -8.85 -20.72
N VAL A 23 -9.70 -9.97 -20.51
CA VAL A 23 -9.03 -10.27 -19.26
C VAL A 23 -7.88 -9.29 -19.21
N ALA A 24 -8.00 -8.27 -18.37
CA ALA A 24 -6.87 -7.40 -18.03
C ALA A 24 -5.81 -8.31 -17.40
N PHE A 25 -4.85 -8.73 -18.20
CA PHE A 25 -3.63 -9.31 -17.67
C PHE A 25 -2.99 -8.27 -16.76
N ALA A 26 -3.02 -8.54 -15.46
CA ALA A 26 -2.15 -7.83 -14.53
C ALA A 26 -0.74 -7.87 -15.13
N GLN A 27 -0.22 -6.71 -15.49
CA GLN A 27 1.12 -6.59 -16.06
C GLN A 27 2.11 -7.11 -15.00
N PHE A 28 2.52 -8.35 -15.15
CA PHE A 28 3.76 -8.81 -14.57
C PHE A 28 4.83 -7.88 -15.14
N SER A 29 5.35 -6.98 -14.34
CA SER A 29 6.46 -6.13 -14.73
C SER A 29 7.59 -7.06 -15.15
N ASN A 30 7.96 -6.97 -16.44
CA ASN A 30 9.04 -7.73 -17.01
C ASN A 30 10.31 -7.41 -16.21
N PRO A 31 10.93 -8.35 -15.49
CA PRO A 31 12.14 -8.08 -14.71
C PRO A 31 13.33 -7.66 -15.58
N PHE A 32 13.23 -7.80 -16.90
CA PHE A 32 14.20 -7.38 -17.91
C PHE A 32 13.71 -6.20 -18.75
N GLY A 33 12.62 -5.53 -18.35
CA GLY A 33 12.18 -4.31 -19.01
C GLY A 33 13.12 -3.14 -18.71
N PRO A 34 13.09 -2.05 -19.53
CA PRO A 34 13.91 -0.87 -19.27
C PRO A 34 13.58 -0.31 -17.87
N SER A 35 14.61 -0.06 -17.07
CA SER A 35 14.47 0.51 -15.75
C SER A 35 13.79 1.89 -15.84
N LYS A 36 12.79 2.14 -14.99
CA LYS A 36 12.11 3.44 -14.94
C LYS A 36 13.08 4.54 -14.58
N THR A 37 12.96 5.67 -15.24
CA THR A 37 13.74 6.86 -14.89
C THR A 37 13.33 7.39 -13.50
N VAL A 38 14.20 8.16 -12.88
CA VAL A 38 13.91 8.83 -11.59
C VAL A 38 12.64 9.67 -11.68
N ALA A 39 12.44 10.40 -12.80
CA ALA A 39 11.23 11.20 -13.01
C ALA A 39 9.96 10.34 -13.06
N GLN A 40 9.99 9.23 -13.77
CA GLN A 40 8.86 8.29 -13.84
C GLN A 40 8.55 7.68 -12.47
N GLN A 41 9.57 7.27 -11.72
CA GLN A 41 9.38 6.72 -10.37
C GLN A 41 8.75 7.77 -9.42
N ARG A 42 9.21 9.02 -9.45
CA ARG A 42 8.64 10.12 -8.67
C ARG A 42 7.16 10.34 -9.02
N GLN A 43 6.82 10.38 -10.31
CA GLN A 43 5.43 10.55 -10.75
C GLN A 43 4.52 9.41 -10.30
N GLU A 44 4.98 8.18 -10.38
CA GLU A 44 4.21 7.02 -9.92
C GLU A 44 3.96 7.06 -8.40
N ILE A 45 4.97 7.44 -7.62
CA ILE A 45 4.83 7.57 -6.16
C ILE A 45 3.84 8.68 -5.83
N LEU A 46 3.91 9.83 -6.49
CA LEU A 46 2.97 10.94 -6.29
C LEU A 46 1.54 10.56 -6.69
N LYS A 47 1.38 9.89 -7.82
CA LYS A 47 0.06 9.38 -8.22
C LYS A 47 -0.50 8.39 -7.19
N LYS A 48 0.31 7.45 -6.74
CA LYS A 48 -0.08 6.52 -5.66
C LYS A 48 -0.45 7.23 -4.36
N ASN A 49 0.26 8.31 -4.02
CA ASN A 49 -0.08 9.15 -2.87
C ASN A 49 -1.49 9.75 -3.01
N GLU A 50 -1.81 10.31 -4.17
CA GLU A 50 -3.15 10.86 -4.43
C GLU A 50 -4.23 9.79 -4.36
N ASP A 51 -4.03 8.67 -5.03
CA ASP A 51 -4.97 7.53 -5.03
C ASP A 51 -5.20 7.02 -3.58
N THR A 52 -4.14 6.95 -2.77
CA THR A 52 -4.20 6.53 -1.37
C THR A 52 -4.99 7.51 -0.51
N LEU A 53 -4.77 8.82 -0.68
CA LEU A 53 -5.53 9.83 0.06
C LEU A 53 -7.01 9.84 -0.33
N GLN A 54 -7.33 9.69 -1.60
CA GLN A 54 -8.71 9.58 -2.06
C GLN A 54 -9.41 8.37 -1.46
N ALA A 55 -8.73 7.22 -1.43
CA ALA A 55 -9.25 6.01 -0.79
C ALA A 55 -9.47 6.20 0.72
N LEU A 56 -8.52 6.86 1.41
CA LEU A 56 -8.64 7.20 2.82
C LEU A 56 -9.84 8.11 3.06
N TYR A 57 -9.98 9.19 2.31
CA TYR A 57 -11.07 10.16 2.50
C TYR A 57 -12.44 9.58 2.20
N LYS A 58 -12.51 8.61 1.29
CA LYS A 58 -13.74 7.85 1.04
C LYS A 58 -14.10 6.92 2.21
N ALA A 59 -13.10 6.25 2.79
CA ALA A 59 -13.30 5.33 3.92
C ALA A 59 -13.51 6.07 5.24
N GLN A 60 -12.80 7.19 5.44
CA GLN A 60 -12.82 8.03 6.65
C GLN A 60 -12.76 9.52 6.29
N PRO A 61 -13.92 10.18 6.08
CA PRO A 61 -13.98 11.59 5.66
C PRO A 61 -13.30 12.57 6.61
N LYS A 62 -13.31 12.29 7.92
CA LYS A 62 -12.66 13.13 8.94
C LYS A 62 -11.13 13.12 8.85
N ALA A 63 -10.54 12.10 8.21
CA ALA A 63 -9.11 12.04 7.99
C ALA A 63 -8.58 13.22 7.15
N LYS A 64 -9.41 13.79 6.28
CA LYS A 64 -9.05 14.97 5.49
C LYS A 64 -8.73 16.16 6.38
N GLU A 65 -9.62 16.48 7.31
CA GLU A 65 -9.43 17.57 8.27
C GLU A 65 -8.19 17.35 9.16
N LEU A 66 -7.98 16.12 9.59
CA LEU A 66 -6.81 15.76 10.39
C LEU A 66 -5.50 16.00 9.62
N ILE A 67 -5.43 15.58 8.35
CA ILE A 67 -4.27 15.80 7.50
C ILE A 67 -4.06 17.29 7.23
N GLU A 68 -5.11 18.04 6.94
CA GLU A 68 -5.03 19.50 6.69
C GLU A 68 -4.52 20.28 7.91
N LYS A 69 -4.82 19.81 9.13
CA LYS A 69 -4.35 20.43 10.38
C LYS A 69 -2.95 19.98 10.80
N SER A 70 -2.42 18.90 10.23
CA SER A 70 -1.12 18.34 10.59
C SER A 70 0.06 19.16 10.07
N GLU A 71 1.25 18.89 10.56
CA GLU A 71 2.51 19.47 10.03
C GLU A 71 2.96 18.81 8.72
N GLY A 72 2.41 17.65 8.41
CA GLY A 72 2.65 16.91 7.21
C GLY A 72 2.16 15.47 7.31
N TYR A 73 2.25 14.75 6.23
CA TYR A 73 1.87 13.35 6.18
C TYR A 73 2.82 12.53 5.30
N ALA A 74 2.79 11.24 5.46
CA ALA A 74 3.50 10.31 4.58
C ALA A 74 2.56 9.20 4.12
N THR A 75 2.66 8.82 2.85
CA THR A 75 1.96 7.64 2.33
C THR A 75 2.98 6.62 1.85
N PHE A 76 2.71 5.35 2.13
CA PHE A 76 3.49 4.22 1.64
C PHE A 76 2.57 3.17 1.05
N SER A 77 2.98 2.64 -0.09
CA SER A 77 2.38 1.45 -0.67
C SER A 77 3.40 0.34 -0.66
N ASN A 78 3.03 -0.82 -0.16
CA ASN A 78 3.88 -2.00 -0.21
C ASN A 78 3.28 -3.08 -1.11
N PHE A 79 4.18 -3.95 -1.54
CA PHE A 79 3.84 -5.25 -2.07
C PHE A 79 4.66 -6.28 -1.29
N GLY A 80 3.98 -7.16 -0.57
CA GLY A 80 4.61 -8.19 0.24
C GLY A 80 4.20 -9.59 -0.19
N MET A 81 5.14 -10.50 -0.15
CA MET A 81 4.90 -11.92 -0.38
C MET A 81 5.37 -12.73 0.82
N LYS A 82 4.51 -13.63 1.27
CA LYS A 82 4.82 -14.56 2.36
C LYS A 82 4.85 -15.97 1.82
N ILE A 83 5.99 -16.64 2.04
CA ILE A 83 6.20 -18.03 1.61
C ILE A 83 6.56 -18.83 2.86
N LEU A 84 5.70 -19.80 3.22
CA LEU A 84 5.87 -20.69 4.36
C LEU A 84 5.97 -19.95 5.71
N ILE A 85 7.15 -19.84 6.28
CA ILE A 85 7.40 -19.33 7.65
C ILE A 85 8.02 -17.93 7.66
N ALA A 86 8.46 -17.43 6.51
CA ALA A 86 9.05 -16.12 6.38
C ALA A 86 8.55 -15.41 5.14
N GLY A 87 8.49 -14.10 5.21
CA GLY A 87 8.12 -13.27 4.09
C GLY A 87 8.77 -11.90 4.22
N GLY A 88 8.77 -11.17 3.15
CA GLY A 88 9.24 -9.80 3.11
C GLY A 88 8.41 -8.98 2.15
N GLY A 89 8.42 -7.69 2.36
CA GLY A 89 7.81 -6.71 1.49
C GLY A 89 8.75 -5.54 1.30
N THR A 90 8.66 -4.94 0.14
CA THR A 90 9.28 -3.64 -0.12
C THR A 90 8.21 -2.67 -0.58
N GLY A 91 8.42 -1.39 -0.33
CA GLY A 91 7.50 -0.37 -0.75
C GLY A 91 8.22 0.95 -0.96
N SER A 92 7.51 1.85 -1.56
CA SER A 92 7.93 3.23 -1.74
C SER A 92 6.84 4.16 -1.21
N GLY A 93 7.26 5.35 -0.86
CA GLY A 93 6.35 6.36 -0.34
C GLY A 93 6.91 7.76 -0.49
N VAL A 94 6.12 8.71 -0.07
CA VAL A 94 6.46 10.13 -0.08
C VAL A 94 5.99 10.79 1.19
N VAL A 95 6.80 11.71 1.70
CA VAL A 95 6.44 12.63 2.77
C VAL A 95 6.13 13.98 2.15
N ILE A 96 4.95 14.50 2.47
CA ILE A 96 4.50 15.85 2.08
C ILE A 96 4.46 16.71 3.34
N GLN A 97 5.13 17.85 3.29
CA GLN A 97 5.24 18.80 4.39
C GLN A 97 4.29 19.98 4.17
N LYS A 98 3.66 20.48 5.22
CA LYS A 98 2.69 21.58 5.14
C LYS A 98 3.32 22.91 4.70
N ASP A 99 4.60 23.12 5.01
CA ASP A 99 5.32 24.34 4.68
C ASP A 99 5.68 24.50 3.19
N GLY A 100 5.23 23.58 2.35
CA GLY A 100 5.48 23.60 0.91
C GLY A 100 6.89 23.18 0.50
N ALA A 101 7.66 22.60 1.41
CA ALA A 101 8.95 22.01 1.09
C ALA A 101 8.81 20.91 0.02
N LYS A 102 9.90 20.64 -0.69
CA LYS A 102 9.90 19.57 -1.71
C LYS A 102 9.50 18.23 -1.10
N PRO A 103 8.71 17.41 -1.82
CA PRO A 103 8.39 16.07 -1.39
C PRO A 103 9.64 15.25 -1.08
N VAL A 104 9.62 14.50 0.01
CA VAL A 104 10.73 13.61 0.37
C VAL A 104 10.33 12.17 0.06
N TYR A 105 11.02 11.56 -0.88
CA TYR A 105 10.79 10.17 -1.27
C TYR A 105 11.47 9.21 -0.31
N MET A 106 10.75 8.20 0.13
CA MET A 106 11.24 7.21 1.09
C MET A 106 10.96 5.79 0.60
N ASN A 107 11.74 4.86 1.12
CA ASN A 107 11.53 3.43 0.93
C ASN A 107 10.95 2.82 2.20
N MET A 108 10.30 1.68 2.03
CA MET A 108 9.85 0.82 3.10
C MET A 108 10.37 -0.60 2.86
N ALA A 109 10.88 -1.23 3.90
CA ALA A 109 11.23 -2.65 3.90
C ALA A 109 10.56 -3.33 5.08
N GLU A 110 9.91 -4.45 4.84
CA GLU A 110 9.15 -5.19 5.84
C GLU A 110 9.66 -6.63 5.93
N VAL A 111 9.78 -7.12 7.15
CA VAL A 111 10.06 -8.54 7.43
C VAL A 111 8.86 -9.12 8.16
N GLN A 112 8.34 -10.21 7.64
CA GLN A 112 7.22 -10.94 8.23
C GLN A 112 7.67 -12.34 8.63
N ALA A 113 7.41 -12.71 9.88
CA ALA A 113 7.56 -14.05 10.37
C ALA A 113 6.18 -14.69 10.67
N GLY A 114 6.08 -16.01 10.52
CA GLY A 114 4.87 -16.77 10.84
C GLY A 114 4.41 -17.67 9.69
N LEU A 115 3.57 -18.65 10.02
CA LEU A 115 3.04 -19.62 9.06
C LEU A 115 2.01 -18.97 8.10
N GLY A 116 2.10 -19.30 6.81
CA GLY A 116 1.10 -18.92 5.80
C GLY A 116 1.70 -18.66 4.43
N LEU A 117 0.82 -18.71 3.45
CA LEU A 117 1.08 -18.30 2.07
C LEU A 117 0.18 -17.11 1.77
N GLY A 118 0.69 -16.11 1.07
CA GLY A 118 -0.16 -15.02 0.59
C GLY A 118 0.63 -13.80 0.12
N ILE A 119 -0.01 -13.11 -0.79
CA ILE A 119 0.38 -11.77 -1.24
C ILE A 119 -0.51 -10.81 -0.47
N LYS A 120 0.08 -9.83 0.19
CA LYS A 120 -0.65 -8.77 0.85
C LYS A 120 -0.17 -7.43 0.31
N SER A 121 -1.10 -6.63 -0.14
CA SER A 121 -0.86 -5.22 -0.38
C SER A 121 -1.59 -4.41 0.69
N PHE A 122 -0.93 -3.39 1.17
CA PHE A 122 -1.52 -2.41 2.06
C PHE A 122 -0.88 -1.05 1.83
N GLN A 123 -1.58 -0.03 2.29
CA GLN A 123 -1.13 1.34 2.22
C GLN A 123 -1.13 1.91 3.63
N ASN A 124 0.00 2.47 4.03
CA ASN A 124 0.16 3.12 5.32
C ASN A 124 0.16 4.63 5.13
N ILE A 125 -0.64 5.32 5.92
CA ILE A 125 -0.72 6.77 5.95
C ILE A 125 -0.33 7.24 7.35
N PHE A 126 0.81 7.94 7.47
CA PHE A 126 1.24 8.58 8.71
C PHE A 126 0.84 10.04 8.68
N VAL A 127 0.32 10.54 9.79
CA VAL A 127 -0.06 11.94 9.99
C VAL A 127 0.78 12.49 11.13
N PHE A 128 1.61 13.49 10.84
CA PHE A 128 2.53 14.09 11.80
C PHE A 128 1.90 15.34 12.43
N GLN A 129 1.58 15.26 13.69
CA GLN A 129 0.97 16.36 14.43
C GLN A 129 2.00 17.44 14.85
N THR A 130 3.28 17.10 14.87
CA THR A 130 4.36 18.00 15.25
C THR A 130 5.50 18.01 14.26
N LYS A 131 6.15 19.17 14.08
CA LYS A 131 7.36 19.29 13.26
C LYS A 131 8.51 18.42 13.75
N ALA A 132 8.63 18.22 15.06
CA ALA A 132 9.66 17.35 15.63
C ALA A 132 9.50 15.91 15.13
N ALA A 133 8.30 15.35 15.23
CA ALA A 133 8.01 13.99 14.76
C ALA A 133 8.21 13.83 13.24
N LEU A 134 7.77 14.83 12.45
CA LEU A 134 7.97 14.85 11.01
C LEU A 134 9.47 14.86 10.64
N ASN A 135 10.24 15.74 11.26
CA ASN A 135 11.68 15.88 11.01
C ASN A 135 12.46 14.63 11.44
N ASP A 136 12.11 14.05 12.57
CA ASP A 136 12.73 12.81 13.04
C ASP A 136 12.47 11.67 12.05
N PHE A 137 11.21 11.49 11.62
CA PHE A 137 10.86 10.49 10.63
C PHE A 137 11.64 10.65 9.32
N VAL A 138 11.75 11.89 8.80
CA VAL A 138 12.43 12.17 7.53
C VAL A 138 13.94 11.99 7.64
N ASN A 139 14.56 12.40 8.74
CA ASN A 139 16.02 12.45 8.84
C ASN A 139 16.64 11.19 9.43
N SER A 140 15.99 10.62 10.44
CA SER A 140 16.49 9.42 11.13
C SER A 140 15.94 8.14 10.50
N GLY A 141 14.83 8.25 9.75
CA GLY A 141 14.03 7.11 9.36
C GLY A 141 13.34 6.50 10.58
N TRP A 142 12.58 5.44 10.37
CA TRP A 142 11.84 4.83 11.47
C TRP A 142 11.79 3.32 11.36
N THR A 143 11.88 2.64 12.50
CA THR A 143 11.66 1.20 12.56
C THR A 143 10.40 0.95 13.39
N PHE A 144 9.39 0.40 12.72
CA PHE A 144 8.13 0.03 13.33
C PHE A 144 8.15 -1.46 13.70
N GLY A 145 7.93 -1.77 14.95
CA GLY A 145 7.91 -3.15 15.45
C GLY A 145 7.26 -3.24 16.81
N GLY A 146 7.05 -4.43 17.34
CA GLY A 146 6.21 -4.75 18.48
C GLY A 146 6.29 -3.91 19.78
N GLN A 147 7.23 -2.98 19.89
CA GLN A 147 7.32 -2.05 21.04
C GLN A 147 6.43 -0.80 20.87
N VAL A 148 6.07 -0.44 19.63
CA VAL A 148 5.28 0.77 19.35
C VAL A 148 3.82 0.61 19.77
N THR A 149 3.30 -0.60 19.73
CA THR A 149 1.93 -0.90 20.15
C THR A 149 1.65 -0.69 21.64
N ALA A 150 2.67 -0.67 22.49
CA ALA A 150 2.50 -0.42 23.93
C ALA A 150 2.34 1.07 24.25
N ALA A 151 3.07 1.95 23.57
CA ALA A 151 2.97 3.41 23.77
C ALA A 151 1.66 3.98 23.19
N ALA A 152 1.21 3.43 22.06
CA ALA A 152 -0.01 3.86 21.37
C ALA A 152 -1.30 3.69 22.19
N LYS A 153 -1.33 2.75 23.13
CA LYS A 153 -2.51 2.51 23.97
C LYS A 153 -2.75 3.58 25.05
N TYR A 154 -1.78 4.43 25.33
CA TYR A 154 -1.91 5.45 26.39
C TYR A 154 -2.44 6.81 25.94
N GLU A 155 -2.39 7.14 24.65
CA GLU A 155 -2.81 8.45 24.12
C GLU A 155 -4.14 8.46 23.39
N SER A 156 -4.84 7.35 23.27
CA SER A 156 -6.11 7.25 22.53
C SER A 156 -7.33 7.76 23.32
N ASN A 157 -7.17 8.82 24.10
CA ASN A 157 -8.28 9.48 24.78
C ASN A 157 -8.82 10.65 23.93
N GLY A 158 -9.76 10.35 23.04
CA GLY A 158 -10.57 11.39 22.40
C GLY A 158 -11.20 10.96 21.07
N ASP A 159 -12.47 11.31 20.90
CA ASP A 159 -13.30 11.10 19.70
C ASP A 159 -12.74 11.70 18.38
N ALA A 160 -11.57 12.35 18.43
CA ALA A 160 -11.03 13.10 17.31
C ALA A 160 -10.32 12.23 16.24
N TYR A 161 -9.97 11.00 16.58
CA TYR A 161 -9.07 10.18 15.75
C TYR A 161 -9.72 8.88 15.27
N GLN A 162 -11.01 8.92 14.94
CA GLN A 162 -11.73 7.73 14.47
C GLN A 162 -10.87 6.94 13.48
N ASP A 163 -10.55 5.68 13.83
CA ASP A 163 -9.80 4.71 13.04
C ASP A 163 -8.31 5.04 12.80
N ALA A 164 -7.78 6.16 13.30
CA ALA A 164 -6.36 6.39 13.36
C ALA A 164 -5.77 5.82 14.64
N VAL A 165 -4.63 5.16 14.54
CA VAL A 165 -3.90 4.62 15.69
C VAL A 165 -2.68 5.50 15.97
N ALA A 166 -2.54 5.97 17.22
CA ALA A 166 -1.31 6.62 17.65
C ALA A 166 -0.17 5.59 17.67
N VAL A 167 0.89 5.84 16.90
CA VAL A 167 2.00 4.89 16.72
C VAL A 167 3.30 5.39 17.32
N ALA A 168 3.39 6.69 17.58
CA ALA A 168 4.43 7.35 18.34
C ALA A 168 3.93 8.71 18.84
N PRO A 169 4.60 9.38 19.77
CA PRO A 169 4.26 10.74 20.19
C PRO A 169 4.15 11.68 18.99
N GLY A 170 2.97 12.28 18.81
CA GLY A 170 2.69 13.18 17.70
C GLY A 170 2.59 12.51 16.32
N VAL A 171 2.43 11.18 16.25
CA VAL A 171 2.25 10.45 14.98
C VAL A 171 1.05 9.54 15.03
N LEU A 172 0.12 9.78 14.13
CA LEU A 172 -1.05 8.93 13.90
C LEU A 172 -0.86 8.12 12.62
N MET A 173 -1.49 6.96 12.53
CA MET A 173 -1.41 6.09 11.36
C MET A 173 -2.78 5.54 10.99
N TYR A 174 -3.08 5.57 9.71
CA TYR A 174 -4.12 4.76 9.08
C TYR A 174 -3.47 3.65 8.26
N GLN A 175 -4.13 2.52 8.18
CA GLN A 175 -3.75 1.44 7.26
C GLN A 175 -4.94 1.06 6.40
N LEU A 176 -4.77 1.14 5.09
CA LEU A 176 -5.73 0.68 4.10
C LEU A 176 -5.31 -0.69 3.57
N THR A 177 -6.29 -1.53 3.36
CA THR A 177 -6.18 -2.84 2.69
C THR A 177 -7.12 -2.87 1.50
N ASP A 178 -7.10 -3.94 0.74
CA ASP A 178 -8.03 -4.14 -0.37
C ASP A 178 -9.51 -4.16 0.10
N SER A 179 -9.75 -4.40 1.40
CA SER A 179 -11.07 -4.40 2.04
C SER A 179 -11.46 -3.07 2.69
N GLY A 180 -10.63 -2.05 2.61
CA GLY A 180 -10.81 -0.75 3.28
C GLY A 180 -9.86 -0.53 4.45
N LEU A 181 -10.30 0.29 5.44
CA LEU A 181 -9.51 0.54 6.65
C LEU A 181 -9.27 -0.75 7.45
N ALA A 182 -8.05 -0.98 7.86
CA ALA A 182 -7.71 -2.10 8.73
C ALA A 182 -8.17 -1.80 10.16
N ALA A 183 -8.86 -2.75 10.77
CA ALA A 183 -9.27 -2.66 12.18
C ALA A 183 -8.08 -2.79 13.15
N GLU A 184 -6.99 -3.40 12.70
CA GLU A 184 -5.75 -3.54 13.46
C GLU A 184 -4.55 -3.19 12.59
N ILE A 185 -3.67 -2.33 13.10
CA ILE A 185 -2.40 -2.05 12.47
C ILE A 185 -1.42 -3.17 12.82
N THR A 186 -1.11 -3.98 11.84
CA THR A 186 -0.08 -5.01 11.99
C THR A 186 1.29 -4.40 11.70
N GLY A 187 1.96 -3.96 12.75
CA GLY A 187 3.37 -3.57 12.68
C GLY A 187 4.27 -4.80 12.81
N LYS A 188 4.87 -5.20 11.71
CA LYS A 188 5.75 -6.36 11.66
C LYS A 188 7.09 -5.88 11.13
N GLY A 189 8.01 -5.52 12.02
CA GLY A 189 9.39 -5.26 11.64
C GLY A 189 9.57 -4.40 10.37
N THR A 190 8.88 -3.27 10.28
CA THR A 190 8.92 -2.41 9.08
C THR A 190 9.91 -1.27 9.31
N LYS A 191 10.84 -1.11 8.37
CA LYS A 191 11.80 0.00 8.36
C LYS A 191 11.45 0.99 7.25
N TYR A 192 11.38 2.27 7.62
CA TYR A 192 11.20 3.40 6.71
C TYR A 192 12.51 4.18 6.63
N TYR A 193 12.95 4.55 5.43
CA TYR A 193 14.22 5.25 5.23
C TYR A 193 14.22 6.06 3.94
N LYS A 194 15.00 7.14 3.91
CA LYS A 194 15.10 8.05 2.77
C LYS A 194 15.66 7.33 1.53
N ASN A 195 15.03 7.55 0.40
CA ASN A 195 15.53 7.08 -0.89
C ASN A 195 16.57 8.07 -1.43
N THR A 196 17.84 7.69 -1.47
CA THR A 196 18.93 8.59 -1.89
C THR A 196 18.84 8.98 -3.36
N GLU A 197 18.38 8.06 -4.24
CA GLU A 197 18.29 8.31 -5.68
C GLU A 197 17.14 9.28 -6.01
N LEU A 198 15.98 9.09 -5.37
CA LEU A 198 14.80 9.89 -5.65
C LEU A 198 14.82 11.26 -4.96
N ASN A 199 15.82 11.58 -4.14
CA ASN A 199 15.95 12.87 -3.45
C ASN A 199 17.17 13.69 -3.94
N LYS A 200 17.83 13.28 -5.03
CA LYS A 200 18.92 14.03 -5.69
C LYS A 200 18.45 15.26 -6.44
#